data_9170513563417b0ec51fe4c5ba61f9e4
#
_entry.id   9170513563417b0ec51fe4c5ba61f9e4
#
_cell.length_a   1.000
_cell.length_b   1.000
_cell.length_c   1.000
_cell.angle_alpha   90.00
_cell.angle_beta   90.00
_cell.angle_gamma   90.00
#
_symmetry.space_group_name_H-M   'P 1'
#
loop_
_entity.id
_entity.type
_entity.pdbx_description
1 polymer ?
#
loop_
_entity_poly.entity_id
_entity_poly.type
_entity_poly.pdbx_seq_one_letter_code
_entity_poly.pdbx_strand_id
1 'polypeptide(L)'
;MIQSMTGYGKGESKTNLKKFKVEIKTLNSKGLDISIKYPNFYREKELTWRKKIREKLERGKIDVFINYESEQSKTDINHKWLKSVMKELQSLSSDTISSSDLLMMALKIPEPSSNYEASNEDWEAIESALIKSIDAVKAFRLKEGESLNKDIYKNISKIEKNLTRISPFENERIGLLKKKILGRLGDIEIDKDRFEQEMIYYLEKLDINEEKVRLKLHICHFKKSMKEGDGKKLGFISQEIGREINTLGSKSNHAEMQKIVIEMKEGLEKIKEQLLNIL
;
A
#
# COMPACT_ATOMS: atom_id res chain seq x y z
N MET A 1 -1.32 15.69 -4.89
CA MET A 1 -2.41 14.66 -4.94
C MET A 1 -1.92 13.40 -4.28
N ILE A 2 -2.77 12.76 -3.49
CA ILE A 2 -2.46 11.48 -2.84
C ILE A 2 -2.28 10.40 -3.90
N GLN A 3 -1.20 9.62 -3.80
CA GLN A 3 -0.92 8.45 -4.64
C GLN A 3 -0.82 7.21 -3.77
N SER A 4 -1.35 6.09 -4.27
CA SER A 4 -1.19 4.81 -3.59
C SER A 4 0.21 4.24 -3.79
N MET A 5 0.73 3.51 -2.81
CA MET A 5 1.96 2.71 -2.95
C MET A 5 1.73 1.41 -3.73
N THR A 6 0.51 0.88 -3.71
CA THR A 6 0.14 -0.31 -4.47
C THR A 6 -0.17 0.06 -5.92
N GLY A 7 0.09 -0.86 -6.83
CA GLY A 7 -0.20 -0.63 -8.24
C GLY A 7 0.12 -1.84 -9.11
N TYR A 8 -0.54 -1.88 -10.25
CA TYR A 8 -0.32 -2.85 -11.31
C TYR A 8 -0.29 -2.14 -12.66
N GLY A 9 0.66 -2.53 -13.48
CA GLY A 9 0.77 -2.03 -14.84
C GLY A 9 1.26 -3.11 -15.80
N LYS A 10 0.71 -3.09 -17.00
CA LYS A 10 1.08 -3.99 -18.08
C LYS A 10 1.44 -3.16 -19.31
N GLY A 11 2.56 -3.49 -19.94
CA GLY A 11 2.98 -2.92 -21.20
C GLY A 11 3.25 -4.03 -22.20
N GLU A 12 2.87 -3.83 -23.46
CA GLU A 12 3.13 -4.76 -24.54
C GLU A 12 3.82 -4.03 -25.69
N SER A 13 4.74 -4.73 -26.34
CA SER A 13 5.41 -4.29 -27.54
C SER A 13 5.67 -5.50 -28.45
N LYS A 14 5.83 -5.25 -29.74
CA LYS A 14 6.05 -6.31 -30.72
C LYS A 14 7.24 -5.96 -31.60
N THR A 15 8.01 -6.98 -31.95
CA THR A 15 8.92 -6.99 -33.09
C THR A 15 8.32 -7.87 -34.20
N ASN A 16 8.99 -8.02 -35.33
CA ASN A 16 8.53 -8.87 -36.41
C ASN A 16 8.40 -10.37 -36.02
N LEU A 17 9.13 -10.81 -34.98
CA LEU A 17 9.26 -12.22 -34.61
C LEU A 17 8.73 -12.53 -33.20
N LYS A 18 8.56 -11.50 -32.35
CA LYS A 18 8.26 -11.66 -30.91
C LYS A 18 7.30 -10.61 -30.40
N LYS A 19 6.47 -11.03 -29.45
CA LYS A 19 5.65 -10.15 -28.64
C LYS A 19 6.22 -10.12 -27.23
N PHE A 20 6.64 -8.95 -26.77
CA PHE A 20 7.12 -8.72 -25.41
C PHE A 20 5.98 -8.22 -24.51
N LYS A 21 5.94 -8.77 -23.31
CA LYS A 21 4.97 -8.40 -22.28
C LYS A 21 5.73 -8.10 -20.98
N VAL A 22 5.59 -6.87 -20.49
CA VAL A 22 6.17 -6.44 -19.24
C VAL A 22 5.05 -6.18 -18.25
N GLU A 23 5.09 -6.84 -17.10
CA GLU A 23 4.15 -6.65 -16.01
C GLU A 23 4.90 -6.11 -14.79
N ILE A 24 4.37 -5.06 -14.18
CA ILE A 24 4.91 -4.46 -12.96
C ILE A 24 3.85 -4.54 -11.87
N LYS A 25 4.22 -5.11 -10.73
CA LYS A 25 3.42 -5.10 -9.50
C LYS A 25 4.15 -4.30 -8.45
N THR A 26 3.44 -3.41 -7.77
CA THR A 26 4.03 -2.63 -6.69
C THR A 26 3.24 -2.84 -5.40
N LEU A 27 3.97 -3.04 -4.29
CA LEU A 27 3.43 -3.25 -2.96
C LEU A 27 4.02 -2.22 -1.98
N ASN A 28 3.32 -2.02 -0.87
CA ASN A 28 3.81 -1.14 0.19
C ASN A 28 5.14 -1.66 0.76
N SER A 29 6.12 -0.76 0.88
CA SER A 29 7.40 -1.01 1.55
C SER A 29 7.98 0.29 2.12
N LYS A 30 8.79 0.17 3.18
CA LYS A 30 9.49 1.32 3.78
C LYS A 30 10.56 1.91 2.86
N GLY A 31 11.17 1.09 2.03
CA GLY A 31 12.20 1.46 1.05
C GLY A 31 11.80 1.12 -0.37
N LEU A 32 12.72 1.31 -1.31
CA LEU A 32 12.60 0.86 -2.68
C LEU A 32 13.33 -0.47 -2.84
N ASP A 33 12.58 -1.53 -3.11
CA ASP A 33 13.11 -2.86 -3.42
C ASP A 33 12.62 -3.27 -4.82
N ILE A 34 13.54 -3.62 -5.72
CA ILE A 34 13.22 -3.94 -7.11
C ILE A 34 13.68 -5.36 -7.41
N SER A 35 12.75 -6.23 -7.75
CA SER A 35 12.98 -7.58 -8.27
C SER A 35 12.57 -7.64 -9.74
N ILE A 36 13.47 -8.07 -10.61
CA ILE A 36 13.20 -8.19 -12.04
C ILE A 36 13.39 -9.65 -12.44
N LYS A 37 12.36 -10.26 -12.99
CA LYS A 37 12.38 -11.61 -13.56
C LYS A 37 12.33 -11.50 -15.08
N TYR A 38 13.33 -12.07 -15.73
CA TYR A 38 13.51 -12.03 -17.18
C TYR A 38 14.22 -13.28 -17.66
N PRO A 39 14.12 -13.66 -18.93
CA PRO A 39 14.93 -14.74 -19.53
C PRO A 39 16.43 -14.37 -19.52
N ASN A 40 17.29 -15.34 -19.18
CA ASN A 40 18.73 -15.13 -18.91
C ASN A 40 19.50 -14.36 -20.00
N PHE A 41 19.12 -14.52 -21.25
CA PHE A 41 19.76 -13.84 -22.38
C PHE A 41 19.50 -12.33 -22.45
N TYR A 42 18.60 -11.80 -21.62
CA TYR A 42 18.38 -10.34 -21.48
C TYR A 42 19.08 -9.72 -20.27
N ARG A 43 19.96 -10.45 -19.59
CA ARG A 43 20.63 -10.02 -18.33
C ARG A 43 21.46 -8.75 -18.49
N GLU A 44 22.05 -8.53 -19.66
CA GLU A 44 22.96 -7.39 -19.93
C GLU A 44 22.34 -6.03 -19.59
N LYS A 45 21.06 -5.83 -19.85
CA LYS A 45 20.36 -4.54 -19.65
C LYS A 45 19.66 -4.40 -18.29
N GLU A 46 19.81 -5.36 -17.38
CA GLU A 46 19.14 -5.32 -16.07
C GLU A 46 19.42 -4.02 -15.29
N LEU A 47 20.67 -3.60 -15.24
CA LEU A 47 21.06 -2.37 -14.52
C LEU A 47 20.40 -1.11 -15.11
N THR A 48 20.25 -1.07 -16.43
CA THR A 48 19.57 0.04 -17.12
C THR A 48 18.08 0.07 -16.75
N TRP A 49 17.42 -1.08 -16.75
CA TRP A 49 16.01 -1.17 -16.34
C TRP A 49 15.80 -0.80 -14.88
N ARG A 50 16.67 -1.29 -13.97
CA ARG A 50 16.64 -0.91 -12.54
C ARG A 50 16.77 0.61 -12.35
N LYS A 51 17.66 1.25 -13.09
CA LYS A 51 17.83 2.70 -13.05
C LYS A 51 16.56 3.42 -13.48
N LYS A 52 15.97 3.05 -14.63
CA LYS A 52 14.74 3.65 -15.16
C LYS A 52 13.54 3.47 -14.22
N ILE A 53 13.41 2.27 -13.63
CA ILE A 53 12.34 1.99 -12.66
C ILE A 53 12.52 2.85 -11.41
N ARG A 54 13.74 2.95 -10.88
CA ARG A 54 14.07 3.77 -9.70
C ARG A 54 13.76 5.25 -9.91
N GLU A 55 14.08 5.79 -11.09
CA GLU A 55 13.82 7.19 -11.42
C GLU A 55 12.32 7.52 -11.54
N LYS A 56 11.50 6.55 -11.86
CA LYS A 56 10.07 6.74 -12.14
C LYS A 56 9.15 6.29 -11.00
N LEU A 57 9.61 5.32 -10.17
CA LEU A 57 8.85 4.73 -9.07
C LEU A 57 9.71 4.82 -7.79
N GLU A 58 9.51 5.89 -7.02
CA GLU A 58 10.39 6.34 -5.95
C GLU A 58 10.40 5.41 -4.71
N ARG A 59 9.31 4.66 -4.46
CA ARG A 59 9.12 3.87 -3.24
C ARG A 59 8.23 2.65 -3.48
N GLY A 60 8.46 1.61 -2.67
CA GLY A 60 7.68 0.37 -2.67
C GLY A 60 8.52 -0.86 -3.03
N LYS A 61 7.97 -2.05 -2.79
CA LYS A 61 8.48 -3.28 -3.35
C LYS A 61 7.92 -3.44 -4.76
N ILE A 62 8.80 -3.55 -5.75
CA ILE A 62 8.48 -3.56 -7.17
C ILE A 62 8.91 -4.88 -7.77
N ASP A 63 7.95 -5.69 -8.18
CA ASP A 63 8.19 -6.94 -8.91
C ASP A 63 7.90 -6.71 -10.38
N VAL A 64 8.89 -6.94 -11.23
CA VAL A 64 8.83 -6.77 -12.69
C VAL A 64 8.99 -8.12 -13.35
N PHE A 65 8.10 -8.45 -14.26
CA PHE A 65 8.12 -9.68 -15.04
C PHE A 65 8.24 -9.33 -16.53
N ILE A 66 9.32 -9.75 -17.16
CA ILE A 66 9.55 -9.57 -18.60
C ILE A 66 9.41 -10.93 -19.26
N ASN A 67 8.37 -11.09 -20.04
CA ASN A 67 8.09 -12.30 -20.80
C ASN A 67 8.04 -11.99 -22.30
N TYR A 68 8.30 -12.99 -23.13
CA TYR A 68 8.09 -12.88 -24.57
C TYR A 68 7.36 -14.12 -25.11
N GLU A 69 6.61 -13.91 -26.16
CA GLU A 69 5.96 -14.94 -26.96
C GLU A 69 6.55 -14.88 -28.38
N SER A 70 7.05 -16.01 -28.90
CA SER A 70 7.52 -16.08 -30.29
C SER A 70 6.35 -16.35 -31.21
N GLU A 71 6.20 -15.59 -32.30
CA GLU A 71 5.16 -15.84 -33.32
C GLU A 71 5.56 -16.99 -34.28
N GLN A 72 6.80 -17.50 -34.20
CA GLN A 72 7.37 -18.40 -35.22
C GLN A 72 7.30 -19.89 -34.94
N SER A 73 6.69 -20.43 -33.90
CA SER A 73 6.44 -21.87 -33.92
C SER A 73 5.33 -22.34 -32.99
N LYS A 74 4.38 -23.05 -33.59
CA LYS A 74 3.41 -23.90 -32.87
C LYS A 74 4.01 -25.22 -32.37
N THR A 75 5.29 -25.48 -32.60
CA THR A 75 6.00 -26.68 -32.15
C THR A 75 7.25 -26.29 -31.40
N ASP A 76 7.29 -26.58 -30.08
CA ASP A 76 8.45 -26.36 -29.19
C ASP A 76 9.65 -27.27 -29.49
N ILE A 77 9.65 -27.97 -30.62
CA ILE A 77 10.70 -28.94 -30.97
C ILE A 77 11.66 -28.31 -31.98
N ASN A 78 12.91 -28.13 -31.56
CA ASN A 78 13.99 -27.73 -32.45
C ASN A 78 14.47 -28.92 -33.33
N HIS A 79 13.87 -29.04 -34.51
CA HIS A 79 14.18 -30.15 -35.44
C HIS A 79 15.67 -30.22 -35.86
N LYS A 80 16.36 -29.06 -35.96
CA LYS A 80 17.78 -29.02 -36.32
C LYS A 80 18.64 -29.62 -35.21
N TRP A 81 18.40 -29.21 -33.99
CA TRP A 81 19.08 -29.72 -32.82
C TRP A 81 18.80 -31.21 -32.63
N LEU A 82 17.55 -31.62 -32.70
CA LEU A 82 17.16 -33.03 -32.55
C LEU A 82 17.85 -33.94 -33.56
N LYS A 83 17.89 -33.54 -34.85
CA LYS A 83 18.61 -34.25 -35.89
C LYS A 83 20.12 -34.33 -35.65
N SER A 84 20.73 -33.26 -35.13
CA SER A 84 22.14 -33.22 -34.77
C SER A 84 22.45 -34.19 -33.64
N VAL A 85 21.63 -34.18 -32.57
CA VAL A 85 21.79 -35.13 -31.45
C VAL A 85 21.61 -36.57 -31.88
N MET A 86 20.59 -36.88 -32.71
CA MET A 86 20.39 -38.24 -33.24
C MET A 86 21.58 -38.71 -34.03
N LYS A 87 22.19 -37.85 -34.88
CA LYS A 87 23.37 -38.15 -35.65
C LYS A 87 24.59 -38.44 -34.77
N GLU A 88 24.76 -37.65 -33.72
CA GLU A 88 25.84 -37.81 -32.75
C GLU A 88 25.69 -39.10 -31.93
N LEU A 89 24.48 -39.39 -31.43
CA LEU A 89 24.19 -40.66 -30.73
C LEU A 89 24.46 -41.89 -31.62
N GLN A 90 24.10 -41.83 -32.91
CA GLN A 90 24.38 -42.93 -33.87
C GLN A 90 25.89 -43.10 -34.07
N SER A 91 26.67 -41.99 -34.10
CA SER A 91 28.12 -42.07 -34.28
C SER A 91 28.89 -42.62 -33.08
N LEU A 92 28.29 -42.55 -31.89
CA LEU A 92 28.86 -43.05 -30.63
C LEU A 92 28.58 -44.54 -30.40
N SER A 93 27.64 -45.14 -31.16
CA SER A 93 27.30 -46.54 -31.03
C SER A 93 28.01 -47.35 -32.12
N SER A 94 28.62 -48.47 -31.74
CA SER A 94 29.17 -49.48 -32.67
C SER A 94 28.08 -50.29 -33.38
N ASP A 95 26.86 -50.32 -32.80
CA ASP A 95 25.72 -51.05 -33.35
C ASP A 95 24.71 -50.11 -34.03
N THR A 96 23.93 -50.62 -34.96
CA THR A 96 22.88 -49.87 -35.63
C THR A 96 21.67 -49.73 -34.71
N ILE A 97 21.47 -48.51 -34.14
CA ILE A 97 20.33 -48.21 -33.32
C ILE A 97 19.13 -47.84 -34.18
N SER A 98 17.93 -48.30 -33.83
CA SER A 98 16.72 -47.93 -34.56
C SER A 98 16.44 -46.43 -34.51
N SER A 99 15.85 -45.86 -35.57
CA SER A 99 15.51 -44.43 -35.61
C SER A 99 14.52 -44.02 -34.49
N SER A 100 13.66 -44.94 -34.05
CA SER A 100 12.71 -44.72 -32.94
C SER A 100 13.44 -44.61 -31.59
N ASP A 101 14.44 -45.46 -31.36
CA ASP A 101 15.21 -45.42 -30.11
C ASP A 101 16.11 -44.21 -30.04
N LEU A 102 16.75 -43.82 -31.16
CA LEU A 102 17.51 -42.57 -31.27
C LEU A 102 16.65 -41.36 -30.98
N LEU A 103 15.42 -41.32 -31.50
CA LEU A 103 14.49 -40.23 -31.22
C LEU A 103 14.12 -40.18 -29.73
N MET A 104 13.82 -41.34 -29.15
CA MET A 104 13.49 -41.41 -27.70
C MET A 104 14.67 -41.00 -26.80
N MET A 105 15.91 -41.37 -27.18
CA MET A 105 17.11 -40.94 -26.47
C MET A 105 17.34 -39.42 -26.62
N ALA A 106 17.22 -38.90 -27.83
CA ALA A 106 17.42 -37.47 -28.12
C ALA A 106 16.41 -36.57 -27.38
N LEU A 107 15.16 -37.03 -27.24
CA LEU A 107 14.13 -36.28 -26.45
C LEU A 107 14.41 -36.23 -24.95
N LYS A 108 15.25 -37.13 -24.41
CA LYS A 108 15.66 -37.12 -23.00
C LYS A 108 16.82 -36.15 -22.73
N ILE A 109 17.57 -35.76 -23.74
CA ILE A 109 18.68 -34.83 -23.63
C ILE A 109 18.08 -33.42 -23.63
N PRO A 110 18.33 -32.61 -22.58
CA PRO A 110 17.85 -31.25 -22.58
C PRO A 110 18.52 -30.45 -23.70
N GLU A 111 17.73 -29.69 -24.43
CA GLU A 111 18.28 -28.78 -25.44
C GLU A 111 19.20 -27.76 -24.73
N PRO A 112 20.48 -27.65 -25.18
CA PRO A 112 21.34 -26.61 -24.61
C PRO A 112 20.65 -25.28 -24.85
N SER A 113 20.59 -24.45 -23.81
CA SER A 113 20.06 -23.09 -23.91
C SER A 113 20.75 -22.45 -25.15
N SER A 114 19.98 -22.23 -26.22
CA SER A 114 20.50 -21.61 -27.43
C SER A 114 21.23 -20.33 -27.00
N ASN A 115 22.45 -20.09 -27.53
CA ASN A 115 23.16 -18.82 -27.43
C ASN A 115 22.34 -17.76 -28.19
N TYR A 116 21.15 -17.48 -27.67
CA TYR A 116 20.29 -16.43 -28.21
C TYR A 116 20.87 -15.09 -27.81
N GLU A 117 21.46 -14.40 -28.75
CA GLU A 117 21.86 -13.00 -28.57
C GLU A 117 20.65 -12.11 -28.85
N ALA A 118 20.29 -11.27 -27.87
CA ALA A 118 19.20 -10.34 -28.01
C ALA A 118 19.51 -9.31 -29.11
N SER A 119 18.61 -9.14 -30.06
CA SER A 119 18.76 -8.15 -31.12
C SER A 119 18.51 -6.71 -30.58
N ASN A 120 18.99 -5.70 -31.30
CA ASN A 120 18.69 -4.31 -30.95
C ASN A 120 17.16 -4.03 -30.98
N GLU A 121 16.43 -4.65 -31.88
CA GLU A 121 14.97 -4.56 -31.96
C GLU A 121 14.29 -5.13 -30.69
N ASP A 122 14.82 -6.24 -30.14
CA ASP A 122 14.31 -6.80 -28.88
C ASP A 122 14.51 -5.82 -27.72
N TRP A 123 15.69 -5.16 -27.64
CA TRP A 123 15.98 -4.17 -26.59
C TRP A 123 15.02 -2.97 -26.65
N GLU A 124 14.80 -2.43 -27.84
CA GLU A 124 13.87 -1.31 -28.05
C GLU A 124 12.42 -1.70 -27.70
N ALA A 125 12.02 -2.91 -28.09
CA ALA A 125 10.70 -3.42 -27.79
C ALA A 125 10.48 -3.63 -26.29
N ILE A 126 11.45 -4.25 -25.58
CA ILE A 126 11.38 -4.41 -24.11
C ILE A 126 11.33 -3.05 -23.44
N GLU A 127 12.14 -2.09 -23.87
CA GLU A 127 12.16 -0.75 -23.31
C GLU A 127 10.81 -0.02 -23.50
N SER A 128 10.25 -0.10 -24.70
CA SER A 128 8.91 0.43 -24.99
C SER A 128 7.83 -0.19 -24.10
N ALA A 129 7.85 -1.52 -23.95
CA ALA A 129 6.90 -2.22 -23.08
C ALA A 129 7.09 -1.85 -21.60
N LEU A 130 8.35 -1.68 -21.16
CA LEU A 130 8.67 -1.24 -19.79
C LEU A 130 8.12 0.17 -19.50
N ILE A 131 8.33 1.12 -20.39
CA ILE A 131 7.82 2.49 -20.24
C ILE A 131 6.29 2.46 -20.15
N LYS A 132 5.61 1.77 -21.06
CA LYS A 132 4.15 1.62 -21.03
C LYS A 132 3.65 1.02 -19.71
N SER A 133 4.35 0.00 -19.19
CA SER A 133 3.98 -0.62 -17.93
C SER A 133 4.18 0.31 -16.73
N ILE A 134 5.23 1.12 -16.71
CA ILE A 134 5.47 2.15 -15.68
C ILE A 134 4.36 3.21 -15.71
N ASP A 135 3.98 3.70 -16.89
CA ASP A 135 2.93 4.70 -17.04
C ASP A 135 1.56 4.13 -16.60
N ALA A 136 1.29 2.87 -16.90
CA ALA A 136 0.10 2.18 -16.42
C ALA A 136 0.08 2.07 -14.87
N VAL A 137 1.23 1.75 -14.24
CA VAL A 137 1.35 1.75 -12.77
C VAL A 137 1.06 3.13 -12.18
N LYS A 138 1.62 4.19 -12.77
CA LYS A 138 1.38 5.56 -12.31
C LYS A 138 -0.10 5.94 -12.41
N ALA A 139 -0.74 5.63 -13.53
CA ALA A 139 -2.16 5.88 -13.71
C ALA A 139 -3.02 5.11 -12.69
N PHE A 140 -2.67 3.85 -12.42
CA PHE A 140 -3.32 3.02 -11.40
C PHE A 140 -3.17 3.63 -10.01
N ARG A 141 -1.93 4.00 -9.60
CA ARG A 141 -1.63 4.64 -8.31
C ARG A 141 -2.40 5.93 -8.08
N LEU A 142 -2.56 6.75 -9.13
CA LEU A 142 -3.36 7.98 -9.06
C LEU A 142 -4.84 7.68 -8.83
N LYS A 143 -5.41 6.77 -9.62
CA LYS A 143 -6.83 6.38 -9.50
C LYS A 143 -7.14 5.77 -8.13
N GLU A 144 -6.28 4.89 -7.65
CA GLU A 144 -6.43 4.29 -6.31
C GLU A 144 -6.24 5.35 -5.22
N GLY A 145 -5.27 6.27 -5.38
CA GLY A 145 -5.05 7.40 -4.48
C GLY A 145 -6.25 8.33 -4.36
N GLU A 146 -7.01 8.55 -5.44
CA GLU A 146 -8.27 9.30 -5.38
C GLU A 146 -9.34 8.60 -4.53
N SER A 147 -9.44 7.27 -4.60
CA SER A 147 -10.35 6.49 -3.76
C SER A 147 -9.94 6.57 -2.29
N LEU A 148 -8.64 6.37 -1.99
CA LEU A 148 -8.09 6.52 -0.64
C LEU A 148 -8.37 7.92 -0.07
N ASN A 149 -8.18 8.96 -0.87
CA ASN A 149 -8.43 10.34 -0.47
C ASN A 149 -9.89 10.57 -0.08
N LYS A 150 -10.85 10.02 -0.83
CA LYS A 150 -12.28 10.11 -0.51
C LYS A 150 -12.61 9.41 0.81
N ASP A 151 -12.07 8.22 1.03
CA ASP A 151 -12.31 7.43 2.23
C ASP A 151 -11.71 8.10 3.48
N ILE A 152 -10.49 8.61 3.39
CA ILE A 152 -9.85 9.36 4.46
C ILE A 152 -10.63 10.62 4.78
N TYR A 153 -11.05 11.39 3.75
CA TYR A 153 -11.84 12.60 3.93
C TYR A 153 -13.19 12.33 4.60
N LYS A 154 -13.85 11.22 4.25
CA LYS A 154 -15.09 10.77 4.88
C LYS A 154 -14.89 10.49 6.37
N ASN A 155 -13.84 9.76 6.72
CA ASN A 155 -13.56 9.40 8.12
C ASN A 155 -13.15 10.62 8.96
N ILE A 156 -12.28 11.51 8.47
CA ILE A 156 -11.91 12.73 9.20
C ILE A 156 -13.10 13.68 9.39
N SER A 157 -14.00 13.77 8.40
CA SER A 157 -15.22 14.55 8.51
C SER A 157 -16.23 13.93 9.49
N LYS A 158 -16.23 12.58 9.63
CA LYS A 158 -17.02 11.90 10.67
C LYS A 158 -16.51 12.25 12.07
N ILE A 159 -15.17 12.26 12.26
CA ILE A 159 -14.56 12.67 13.54
C ILE A 159 -14.93 14.11 13.87
N GLU A 160 -14.87 15.03 12.91
CA GLU A 160 -15.27 16.43 13.11
C GLU A 160 -16.74 16.57 13.50
N LYS A 161 -17.66 15.85 12.86
CA LYS A 161 -19.08 15.82 13.24
C LYS A 161 -19.28 15.26 14.64
N ASN A 162 -18.58 14.21 15.00
CA ASN A 162 -18.63 13.61 16.31
C ASN A 162 -18.16 14.58 17.40
N LEU A 163 -17.15 15.41 17.10
CA LEU A 163 -16.69 16.46 18.03
C LEU A 163 -17.82 17.46 18.36
N THR A 164 -18.62 17.85 17.39
CA THR A 164 -19.77 18.75 17.63
C THR A 164 -20.89 18.09 18.42
N ARG A 165 -21.06 16.76 18.31
CA ARG A 165 -22.06 15.98 19.06
C ARG A 165 -21.76 15.90 20.57
N ILE A 166 -20.56 16.20 21.00
CA ILE A 166 -20.18 16.17 22.44
C ILE A 166 -20.77 17.33 23.21
N SER A 167 -20.88 18.51 22.60
CA SER A 167 -21.25 19.77 23.29
C SER A 167 -22.54 19.69 24.10
N PRO A 168 -23.65 19.06 23.66
CA PRO A 168 -24.86 18.95 24.46
C PRO A 168 -24.68 18.22 25.79
N PHE A 169 -23.76 17.26 25.87
CA PHE A 169 -23.53 16.41 27.02
C PHE A 169 -22.57 17.04 28.07
N GLU A 170 -21.92 18.16 27.76
CA GLU A 170 -20.96 18.79 28.66
C GLU A 170 -21.64 19.31 29.95
N ASN A 171 -22.78 19.98 29.82
CA ASN A 171 -23.54 20.47 30.95
C ASN A 171 -24.22 19.35 31.74
N GLU A 172 -24.76 18.34 31.05
CA GLU A 172 -25.38 17.17 31.66
C GLU A 172 -24.38 16.41 32.53
N ARG A 173 -23.16 16.22 32.03
CA ARG A 173 -22.05 15.57 32.75
C ARG A 173 -21.77 16.22 34.11
N ILE A 174 -21.73 17.56 34.17
CA ILE A 174 -21.49 18.32 35.41
C ILE A 174 -22.61 18.05 36.43
N GLY A 175 -23.86 18.07 35.95
CA GLY A 175 -25.03 17.78 36.79
C GLY A 175 -25.03 16.35 37.36
N LEU A 176 -24.67 15.36 36.51
CA LEU A 176 -24.56 13.95 36.93
C LEU A 176 -23.42 13.75 37.93
N LEU A 177 -22.27 14.42 37.75
CA LEU A 177 -21.15 14.35 38.67
C LEU A 177 -21.54 14.90 40.04
N LYS A 178 -22.17 16.06 40.08
CA LYS A 178 -22.67 16.70 41.33
C LYS A 178 -23.65 15.79 42.07
N LYS A 179 -24.65 15.21 41.36
CA LYS A 179 -25.60 14.24 41.94
C LYS A 179 -24.90 13.00 42.49
N LYS A 180 -23.92 12.45 41.78
CA LYS A 180 -23.17 11.25 42.19
C LYS A 180 -22.35 11.51 43.46
N ILE A 181 -21.73 12.68 43.60
CA ILE A 181 -20.93 13.03 44.78
C ILE A 181 -21.86 13.24 45.97
N LEU A 182 -22.94 14.00 45.82
CA LEU A 182 -23.92 14.24 46.88
C LEU A 182 -24.56 12.92 47.33
N GLY A 183 -24.95 12.03 46.43
CA GLY A 183 -25.52 10.73 46.76
C GLY A 183 -24.59 9.77 47.52
N ARG A 184 -23.25 9.96 47.38
CA ARG A 184 -22.25 9.18 48.14
C ARG A 184 -21.99 9.72 49.54
N LEU A 185 -22.24 11.00 49.76
CA LEU A 185 -22.02 11.66 51.04
C LEU A 185 -23.17 11.39 52.04
N GLY A 186 -24.36 10.98 51.55
CA GLY A 186 -25.52 10.65 52.39
C GLY A 186 -25.92 11.79 53.35
N ASP A 187 -26.14 11.44 54.61
CA ASP A 187 -26.55 12.37 55.67
C ASP A 187 -25.36 13.02 56.43
N ILE A 188 -24.17 12.97 55.84
CA ILE A 188 -22.97 13.59 56.45
C ILE A 188 -23.12 15.09 56.37
N GLU A 189 -22.95 15.77 57.52
CA GLU A 189 -22.92 17.23 57.60
C GLU A 189 -21.76 17.76 56.77
N ILE A 190 -22.07 18.45 55.64
CA ILE A 190 -21.09 18.87 54.64
C ILE A 190 -20.76 20.32 54.87
N ASP A 191 -19.48 20.63 55.05
CA ASP A 191 -18.96 22.01 54.93
C ASP A 191 -19.14 22.45 53.47
N LYS A 192 -20.06 23.41 53.25
CA LYS A 192 -20.43 23.87 51.90
C LYS A 192 -19.25 24.52 51.17
N ASP A 193 -18.45 25.31 51.87
CA ASP A 193 -17.33 26.05 51.26
C ASP A 193 -16.25 25.04 50.78
N ARG A 194 -15.96 24.05 51.57
CA ARG A 194 -15.02 22.98 51.22
C ARG A 194 -15.55 22.12 50.10
N PHE A 195 -16.83 21.81 50.09
CA PHE A 195 -17.46 21.06 48.98
C PHE A 195 -17.39 21.85 47.67
N GLU A 196 -17.62 23.14 47.65
CA GLU A 196 -17.54 23.98 46.47
C GLU A 196 -16.09 24.04 45.92
N GLN A 197 -15.09 24.20 46.80
CA GLN A 197 -13.68 24.17 46.41
C GLN A 197 -13.27 22.84 45.76
N GLU A 198 -13.64 21.71 46.33
CA GLU A 198 -13.39 20.39 45.79
C GLU A 198 -14.11 20.19 44.45
N MET A 199 -15.35 20.68 44.31
CA MET A 199 -16.11 20.64 43.07
C MET A 199 -15.41 21.45 41.95
N ILE A 200 -14.90 22.64 42.24
CA ILE A 200 -14.15 23.44 41.27
C ILE A 200 -12.91 22.68 40.81
N TYR A 201 -12.13 22.11 41.73
CA TYR A 201 -10.96 21.32 41.41
C TYR A 201 -11.30 20.12 40.50
N TYR A 202 -12.41 19.38 40.79
CA TYR A 202 -12.84 18.27 39.93
C TYR A 202 -13.32 18.74 38.56
N LEU A 203 -14.00 19.88 38.47
CA LEU A 203 -14.45 20.45 37.21
C LEU A 203 -13.28 20.88 36.34
N GLU A 204 -12.25 21.52 36.91
CA GLU A 204 -11.01 21.86 36.19
C GLU A 204 -10.28 20.60 35.66
N LYS A 205 -10.15 19.58 36.53
CA LYS A 205 -9.51 18.32 36.15
C LYS A 205 -10.23 17.57 35.01
N LEU A 206 -11.55 17.75 34.94
CA LEU A 206 -12.40 17.11 33.91
C LEU A 206 -12.69 18.05 32.73
N ASP A 207 -12.13 19.27 32.73
CA ASP A 207 -12.32 20.15 31.56
C ASP A 207 -11.74 19.53 30.28
N ILE A 208 -12.55 19.63 29.23
CA ILE A 208 -12.23 19.07 27.90
C ILE A 208 -12.13 20.14 26.82
N ASN A 209 -12.22 21.40 27.21
CA ASN A 209 -12.27 22.50 26.25
C ASN A 209 -10.96 22.62 25.47
N GLU A 210 -9.84 22.42 26.14
CA GLU A 210 -8.52 22.43 25.50
C GLU A 210 -8.40 21.31 24.45
N GLU A 211 -8.79 20.09 24.78
CA GLU A 211 -8.76 18.94 23.88
C GLU A 211 -9.67 19.15 22.68
N LYS A 212 -10.84 19.74 22.86
CA LYS A 212 -11.76 20.08 21.75
C LYS A 212 -11.15 21.09 20.80
N VAL A 213 -10.53 22.15 21.31
CA VAL A 213 -9.87 23.18 20.49
C VAL A 213 -8.68 22.58 19.74
N ARG A 214 -7.81 21.84 20.43
CA ARG A 214 -6.66 21.17 19.80
C ARG A 214 -7.08 20.15 18.75
N LEU A 215 -8.07 19.31 19.06
CA LEU A 215 -8.60 18.34 18.11
C LEU A 215 -9.14 19.01 16.85
N LYS A 216 -9.90 20.10 17.01
CA LYS A 216 -10.41 20.89 15.88
C LYS A 216 -9.27 21.47 15.02
N LEU A 217 -8.22 22.01 15.64
CA LEU A 217 -7.05 22.53 14.95
C LEU A 217 -6.31 21.42 14.19
N HIS A 218 -6.10 20.25 14.81
CA HIS A 218 -5.45 19.12 14.16
C HIS A 218 -6.28 18.56 12.98
N ILE A 219 -7.61 18.50 13.09
CA ILE A 219 -8.49 18.13 11.98
C ILE A 219 -8.37 19.11 10.81
N CYS A 220 -8.36 20.42 11.09
CA CYS A 220 -8.19 21.45 10.08
C CYS A 220 -6.83 21.31 9.38
N HIS A 221 -5.76 21.12 10.17
CA HIS A 221 -4.40 20.91 9.65
C HIS A 221 -4.30 19.63 8.82
N PHE A 222 -4.93 18.54 9.27
CA PHE A 222 -5.01 17.28 8.53
C PHE A 222 -5.66 17.47 7.15
N LYS A 223 -6.84 18.11 7.09
CA LYS A 223 -7.54 18.39 5.84
C LYS A 223 -6.73 19.27 4.87
N LYS A 224 -5.96 20.24 5.41
CA LYS A 224 -5.05 21.05 4.61
C LYS A 224 -3.91 20.21 4.03
N SER A 225 -3.26 19.39 4.87
CA SER A 225 -2.15 18.54 4.47
C SER A 225 -2.55 17.42 3.48
N MET A 226 -3.83 16.98 3.48
CA MET A 226 -4.34 16.06 2.45
C MET A 226 -4.17 16.61 1.02
N LYS A 227 -4.27 17.92 0.83
CA LYS A 227 -4.07 18.56 -0.49
C LYS A 227 -2.61 18.50 -0.94
N GLU A 228 -1.67 18.49 0.01
CA GLU A 228 -0.23 18.38 -0.24
C GLU A 228 0.17 16.95 -0.63
N GLY A 229 -0.51 15.94 -0.10
CA GLY A 229 -0.30 14.52 -0.44
C GLY A 229 0.85 13.85 0.31
N ASP A 230 1.40 14.48 1.37
CA ASP A 230 2.48 13.92 2.18
C ASP A 230 1.94 12.93 3.22
N GLY A 231 2.07 11.64 2.94
CA GLY A 231 1.60 10.57 3.82
C GLY A 231 2.30 10.54 5.18
N LYS A 232 3.58 10.94 5.28
CA LYS A 232 4.29 10.99 6.58
C LYS A 232 3.75 12.09 7.46
N LYS A 233 3.54 13.29 6.91
CA LYS A 233 2.96 14.42 7.62
C LYS A 233 1.55 14.11 8.11
N LEU A 234 0.72 13.49 7.27
CA LEU A 234 -0.60 13.01 7.65
C LEU A 234 -0.54 11.98 8.77
N GLY A 235 0.45 11.07 8.74
CA GLY A 235 0.71 10.11 9.80
C GLY A 235 0.97 10.79 11.16
N PHE A 236 1.84 11.79 11.21
CA PHE A 236 2.12 12.56 12.44
C PHE A 236 0.88 13.29 12.97
N ILE A 237 0.14 13.98 12.09
CA ILE A 237 -1.07 14.68 12.50
C ILE A 237 -2.12 13.69 13.02
N SER A 238 -2.24 12.51 12.43
CA SER A 238 -3.16 11.45 12.89
C SER A 238 -2.82 10.94 14.30
N GLN A 239 -1.54 10.93 14.68
CA GLN A 239 -1.12 10.60 16.05
C GLN A 239 -1.57 11.67 17.05
N GLU A 240 -1.41 12.96 16.71
CA GLU A 240 -1.88 14.05 17.57
C GLU A 240 -3.41 14.04 17.71
N ILE A 241 -4.15 13.81 16.63
CA ILE A 241 -5.60 13.59 16.67
C ILE A 241 -5.95 12.46 17.66
N GLY A 242 -5.20 11.34 17.60
CA GLY A 242 -5.40 10.22 18.51
C GLY A 242 -5.15 10.56 19.98
N ARG A 243 -4.13 11.38 20.23
CA ARG A 243 -3.81 11.87 21.58
C ARG A 243 -4.97 12.67 22.16
N GLU A 244 -5.49 13.64 21.39
CA GLU A 244 -6.60 14.48 21.85
C GLU A 244 -7.89 13.66 22.05
N ILE A 245 -8.20 12.71 21.15
CA ILE A 245 -9.34 11.80 21.31
C ILE A 245 -9.20 10.93 22.57
N ASN A 246 -8.00 10.44 22.88
CA ASN A 246 -7.76 9.63 24.07
C ASN A 246 -7.92 10.44 25.34
N THR A 247 -7.37 11.66 25.40
CA THR A 247 -7.49 12.55 26.55
C THR A 247 -8.95 12.97 26.76
N LEU A 248 -9.65 13.32 25.69
CA LEU A 248 -11.08 13.61 25.71
C LEU A 248 -11.89 12.41 26.27
N GLY A 249 -11.56 11.18 25.86
CA GLY A 249 -12.19 9.97 26.38
C GLY A 249 -11.93 9.72 27.85
N SER A 250 -10.70 9.93 28.33
CA SER A 250 -10.36 9.74 29.75
C SER A 250 -11.04 10.77 30.68
N LYS A 251 -11.24 11.99 30.18
CA LYS A 251 -11.93 13.06 30.89
C LYS A 251 -13.47 13.01 30.76
N SER A 252 -13.99 12.26 29.76
CA SER A 252 -15.42 12.12 29.48
C SER A 252 -16.07 11.10 30.41
N ASN A 253 -16.51 11.53 31.58
CA ASN A 253 -17.20 10.67 32.56
C ASN A 253 -18.73 10.62 32.30
N HIS A 254 -19.12 10.31 31.03
CA HIS A 254 -20.49 10.28 30.56
C HIS A 254 -20.68 9.19 29.47
N ALA A 255 -21.69 8.32 29.61
CA ALA A 255 -21.86 7.16 28.74
C ALA A 255 -22.00 7.50 27.24
N GLU A 256 -22.83 8.49 26.91
CA GLU A 256 -23.03 8.91 25.52
C GLU A 256 -21.77 9.55 24.92
N MET A 257 -21.03 10.34 25.70
CA MET A 257 -19.75 10.88 25.26
C MET A 257 -18.74 9.77 24.99
N GLN A 258 -18.69 8.72 25.82
CA GLN A 258 -17.81 7.57 25.61
C GLN A 258 -18.14 6.82 24.29
N LYS A 259 -19.42 6.67 23.97
CA LYS A 259 -19.83 6.09 22.68
C LYS A 259 -19.31 6.92 21.50
N ILE A 260 -19.46 8.24 21.57
CA ILE A 260 -18.96 9.16 20.53
C ILE A 260 -17.44 9.07 20.40
N VAL A 261 -16.72 8.99 21.51
CA VAL A 261 -15.24 8.82 21.51
C VAL A 261 -14.83 7.52 20.86
N ILE A 262 -15.56 6.42 21.10
CA ILE A 262 -15.31 5.14 20.46
C ILE A 262 -15.50 5.26 18.94
N GLU A 263 -16.59 5.89 18.48
CA GLU A 263 -16.79 6.15 17.04
C GLU A 263 -15.68 6.98 16.42
N MET A 264 -15.11 7.96 17.15
CA MET A 264 -13.97 8.74 16.69
C MET A 264 -12.70 7.88 16.59
N LYS A 265 -12.43 7.01 17.57
CA LYS A 265 -11.29 6.10 17.56
C LYS A 265 -11.36 5.14 16.39
N GLU A 266 -12.53 4.52 16.13
CA GLU A 266 -12.73 3.66 14.97
C GLU A 266 -12.47 4.38 13.64
N GLY A 267 -12.96 5.61 13.51
CA GLY A 267 -12.71 6.44 12.33
C GLY A 267 -11.22 6.76 12.16
N LEU A 268 -10.51 7.03 13.26
CA LEU A 268 -9.08 7.33 13.23
C LEU A 268 -8.24 6.09 12.87
N GLU A 269 -8.57 4.91 13.40
CA GLU A 269 -7.85 3.68 13.04
C GLU A 269 -8.00 3.37 11.56
N LYS A 270 -9.19 3.53 10.97
CA LYS A 270 -9.38 3.41 9.52
C LYS A 270 -8.51 4.40 8.73
N ILE A 271 -8.38 5.64 9.20
CA ILE A 271 -7.48 6.63 8.59
C ILE A 271 -6.03 6.14 8.66
N LYS A 272 -5.55 5.70 9.82
CA LYS A 272 -4.17 5.24 10.00
C LYS A 272 -3.83 4.05 9.09
N GLU A 273 -4.73 3.08 8.96
CA GLU A 273 -4.57 1.94 8.04
C GLU A 273 -4.40 2.41 6.58
N GLN A 274 -5.24 3.35 6.14
CA GLN A 274 -5.15 3.89 4.78
C GLN A 274 -3.88 4.71 4.56
N LEU A 275 -3.42 5.47 5.56
CA LEU A 275 -2.19 6.26 5.47
C LEU A 275 -0.94 5.40 5.25
N LEU A 276 -0.94 4.13 5.66
CA LEU A 276 0.16 3.20 5.38
C LEU A 276 0.34 2.94 3.89
N ASN A 277 -0.70 3.12 3.08
CA ASN A 277 -0.70 2.88 1.64
C ASN A 277 -0.47 4.16 0.81
N ILE A 278 -0.19 5.30 1.44
CA ILE A 278 0.10 6.57 0.76
C ILE A 278 1.60 6.76 0.59
N LEU A 279 1.99 7.22 -0.63
CA LEU A 279 3.35 7.60 -0.99
C LEU A 279 3.81 8.87 -0.27
#